data_5084165f81b82d7584152d406d959200
#
_entry.id   5084165f81b82d7584152d406d959200
#
_cell.length_a   1.000
_cell.length_b   1.000
_cell.length_c   1.000
_cell.angle_alpha   90.00
_cell.angle_beta   90.00
_cell.angle_gamma   90.00
#
_symmetry.space_group_name_H-M   'P 1'
#
loop_
_entity.id
_entity.type
_entity.pdbx_description
1 polymer ?
#
loop_
_entity_poly.entity_id
_entity_poly.type
_entity_poly.pdbx_seq_one_letter_code
_entity_poly.pdbx_strand_id
1 'polypeptide(L)'
;VRLDEFLTRVRDLGEYHSDDEAEQVSMAVLWVIASRVAPGEASALAADLPAPLDDVLRPERGRPESFGRDEFLRRVAQQTGARPRTAEWDAGAVLAALAEAVPRERVDRLLDQLPDDCADLLGGPGEAPR
;
A
#
# COMPACT_ATOMS: atom_id res chain seq x y z
N VAL A 1 -3.96 7.98 12.97
CA VAL A 1 -2.81 8.66 12.34
C VAL A 1 -3.30 9.84 11.49
N ARG A 2 -2.53 10.88 11.45
CA ARG A 2 -2.85 12.06 10.66
C ARG A 2 -2.30 11.91 9.25
N LEU A 3 -2.98 12.52 8.28
CA LEU A 3 -2.58 12.43 6.88
C LEU A 3 -1.16 12.96 6.66
N ASP A 4 -0.86 14.13 7.21
CA ASP A 4 0.46 14.74 7.04
C ASP A 4 1.58 13.87 7.64
N GLU A 5 1.32 13.23 8.78
CA GLU A 5 2.28 12.33 9.39
C GLU A 5 2.51 11.10 8.53
N PHE A 6 1.44 10.52 8.02
CA PHE A 6 1.52 9.34 7.16
C PHE A 6 2.29 9.67 5.87
N LEU A 7 1.93 10.75 5.22
CA LEU A 7 2.57 11.15 3.96
C LEU A 7 4.04 11.50 4.16
N THR A 8 4.39 12.15 5.28
CA THR A 8 5.78 12.44 5.60
C THR A 8 6.57 11.14 5.73
N ARG A 9 5.98 10.14 6.37
CA ARG A 9 6.66 8.86 6.55
C ARG A 9 6.85 8.12 5.21
N VAL A 10 5.81 8.11 4.37
CA VAL A 10 5.90 7.51 3.03
C VAL A 10 6.97 8.24 2.20
N ARG A 11 6.97 9.57 2.26
CA ARG A 11 7.95 10.37 1.54
C ARG A 11 9.37 10.03 1.98
N ASP A 12 9.60 9.91 3.28
CA ASP A 12 10.93 9.59 3.81
C ASP A 12 11.36 8.18 3.43
N LEU A 13 10.46 7.21 3.55
CA LEU A 13 10.77 5.81 3.23
C LEU A 13 11.02 5.61 1.74
N GLY A 14 10.25 6.28 0.90
CA GLY A 14 10.37 6.15 -0.55
C GLY A 14 11.26 7.19 -1.21
N GLU A 15 11.79 8.13 -0.43
CA GLU A 15 12.63 9.22 -0.92
C GLU A 15 11.92 10.03 -2.01
N TYR A 16 10.64 10.31 -1.80
CA TYR A 16 9.85 11.10 -2.74
C TYR A 16 10.12 12.59 -2.56
N HIS A 17 9.84 13.37 -3.60
CA HIS A 17 10.14 14.80 -3.62
C HIS A 17 9.11 15.65 -2.89
N SER A 18 7.87 15.16 -2.77
CA SER A 18 6.80 15.96 -2.19
C SER A 18 5.75 15.07 -1.53
N ASP A 19 4.91 15.70 -0.71
CA ASP A 19 3.77 15.01 -0.12
C ASP A 19 2.75 14.60 -1.18
N ASP A 20 2.60 15.40 -2.25
CA ASP A 20 1.71 15.06 -3.36
C ASP A 20 2.13 13.76 -4.04
N GLU A 21 3.43 13.61 -4.27
CA GLU A 21 3.96 12.37 -4.86
C GLU A 21 3.73 11.19 -3.92
N ALA A 22 4.00 11.38 -2.63
CA ALA A 22 3.77 10.34 -1.62
C ALA A 22 2.29 9.94 -1.57
N GLU A 23 1.38 10.93 -1.69
CA GLU A 23 -0.05 10.66 -1.70
C GLU A 23 -0.46 9.84 -2.92
N GLN A 24 0.02 10.23 -4.11
CA GLN A 24 -0.29 9.50 -5.34
C GLN A 24 0.19 8.05 -5.26
N VAL A 25 1.39 7.83 -4.77
CA VAL A 25 1.94 6.49 -4.60
C VAL A 25 1.11 5.70 -3.58
N SER A 26 0.76 6.32 -2.46
CA SER A 26 -0.05 5.68 -1.42
C SER A 26 -1.41 5.26 -1.97
N MET A 27 -2.06 6.15 -2.71
CA MET A 27 -3.37 5.85 -3.31
C MET A 27 -3.28 4.67 -4.28
N ALA A 28 -2.22 4.64 -5.09
CA ALA A 28 -2.01 3.56 -6.06
C ALA A 28 -1.83 2.21 -5.36
N VAL A 29 -1.00 2.16 -4.35
CA VAL A 29 -0.74 0.91 -3.62
C VAL A 29 -2.00 0.45 -2.88
N LEU A 30 -2.69 1.37 -2.20
CA LEU A 30 -3.91 1.05 -1.49
C LEU A 30 -5.02 0.57 -2.42
N TRP A 31 -5.09 1.14 -3.63
CA TRP A 31 -6.04 0.71 -4.65
C TRP A 31 -5.83 -0.76 -5.00
N VAL A 32 -4.58 -1.16 -5.19
CA VAL A 32 -4.28 -2.57 -5.52
C VAL A 32 -4.55 -3.47 -4.32
N ILE A 33 -4.21 -3.03 -3.12
CA ILE A 33 -4.51 -3.76 -1.89
C ILE A 33 -6.02 -4.01 -1.79
N ALA A 34 -6.83 -2.99 -2.08
CA ALA A 34 -8.28 -3.11 -2.01
C ALA A 34 -8.83 -4.17 -2.97
N SER A 35 -8.15 -4.41 -4.09
CA SER A 35 -8.55 -5.45 -5.05
C SER A 35 -8.24 -6.86 -4.55
N ARG A 36 -7.30 -6.99 -3.62
CA ARG A 36 -6.76 -8.29 -3.19
C ARG A 36 -7.38 -8.78 -1.88
N VAL A 37 -7.79 -7.87 -1.01
CA VAL A 37 -8.27 -8.22 0.32
C VAL A 37 -9.81 -8.29 0.37
N ALA A 38 -10.32 -9.02 1.36
CA ALA A 38 -11.76 -9.11 1.58
C ALA A 38 -12.34 -7.73 1.95
N PRO A 39 -13.59 -7.43 1.56
CA PRO A 39 -14.19 -6.13 1.86
C PRO A 39 -14.17 -5.75 3.33
N GLY A 40 -14.34 -6.71 4.23
CA GLY A 40 -14.27 -6.46 5.66
C GLY A 40 -12.91 -5.99 6.12
N GLU A 41 -11.84 -6.56 5.55
CA GLU A 41 -10.48 -6.14 5.88
C GLU A 41 -10.16 -4.78 5.27
N ALA A 42 -10.64 -4.52 4.04
CA ALA A 42 -10.47 -3.22 3.43
C ALA A 42 -11.17 -2.13 4.25
N SER A 43 -12.39 -2.39 4.71
CA SER A 43 -13.14 -1.45 5.55
C SER A 43 -12.43 -1.21 6.89
N ALA A 44 -11.88 -2.25 7.49
CA ALA A 44 -11.17 -2.15 8.76
C ALA A 44 -9.90 -1.32 8.60
N LEU A 45 -9.17 -1.52 7.51
CA LEU A 45 -7.98 -0.73 7.23
C LEU A 45 -8.36 0.74 6.98
N ALA A 46 -9.44 0.97 6.24
CA ALA A 46 -9.92 2.32 5.97
C ALA A 46 -10.24 3.07 7.25
N ALA A 47 -10.77 2.38 8.27
CA ALA A 47 -11.10 3.00 9.54
C ALA A 47 -9.85 3.51 10.28
N ASP A 48 -8.69 2.95 9.98
CA ASP A 48 -7.43 3.34 10.62
C ASP A 48 -6.68 4.41 9.83
N LEU A 49 -7.16 4.78 8.65
CA LEU A 49 -6.45 5.72 7.77
C LEU A 49 -7.20 7.04 7.61
N PRO A 50 -6.46 8.14 7.43
CA PRO A 50 -7.08 9.46 7.22
C PRO A 50 -7.60 9.62 5.79
N ALA A 51 -8.58 10.52 5.63
CA ALA A 51 -9.04 10.89 4.29
C ALA A 51 -7.92 11.64 3.56
N PRO A 52 -7.78 11.49 2.26
CA PRO A 52 -8.64 10.72 1.34
C PRO A 52 -8.21 9.27 1.13
N LEU A 53 -7.22 8.79 1.88
CA LEU A 53 -6.68 7.44 1.69
C LEU A 53 -7.74 6.35 1.96
N ASP A 54 -8.63 6.60 2.90
CA ASP A 54 -9.69 5.66 3.23
C ASP A 54 -10.67 5.44 2.07
N ASP A 55 -10.84 6.43 1.21
CA ASP A 55 -11.80 6.34 0.11
C ASP A 55 -11.46 5.23 -0.90
N VAL A 56 -10.16 5.00 -1.14
CA VAL A 56 -9.76 3.98 -2.11
C VAL A 56 -9.97 2.56 -1.58
N LEU A 57 -10.16 2.43 -0.28
CA LEU A 57 -10.37 1.14 0.36
C LEU A 57 -11.84 0.77 0.53
N ARG A 58 -12.76 1.57 0.03
CA ARG A 58 -14.19 1.29 0.14
C ARG A 58 -14.57 0.01 -0.58
N PRO A 59 -15.40 -0.85 0.02
CA PRO A 59 -15.67 -2.19 -0.50
C PRO A 59 -16.71 -2.20 -1.62
N GLU A 60 -16.50 -1.43 -2.66
CA GLU A 60 -17.41 -1.39 -3.80
C GLU A 60 -16.99 -2.33 -4.91
N ARG A 61 -15.91 -3.06 -4.69
CA ARG A 61 -15.28 -3.83 -5.75
C ARG A 61 -15.72 -5.28 -5.86
N GLY A 62 -16.59 -5.73 -4.97
CA GLY A 62 -17.07 -7.08 -4.99
C GLY A 62 -16.06 -8.06 -4.42
N ARG A 63 -15.83 -9.18 -5.12
CA ARG A 63 -14.98 -10.24 -4.61
C ARG A 63 -13.50 -9.86 -4.69
N PRO A 64 -12.69 -10.24 -3.68
CA PRO A 64 -11.25 -10.09 -3.78
C PRO A 64 -10.71 -10.96 -4.90
N GLU A 65 -9.75 -10.43 -5.64
CA GLU A 65 -9.10 -11.17 -6.71
C GLU A 65 -7.89 -11.90 -6.16
N SER A 66 -7.62 -13.08 -6.71
CA SER A 66 -6.47 -13.87 -6.30
C SER A 66 -5.38 -13.73 -7.35
N PHE A 67 -4.25 -13.13 -6.98
CA PHE A 67 -3.11 -12.96 -7.88
C PHE A 67 -1.83 -12.91 -7.06
N GLY A 68 -0.70 -13.21 -7.71
CA GLY A 68 0.58 -13.26 -7.05
C GLY A 68 1.28 -11.91 -6.98
N ARG A 69 2.49 -11.93 -6.45
CA ARG A 69 3.31 -10.73 -6.27
C ARG A 69 3.59 -10.00 -7.58
N ASP A 70 3.93 -10.73 -8.65
CA ASP A 70 4.26 -10.10 -9.92
C ASP A 70 3.08 -9.30 -10.47
N GLU A 71 1.88 -9.86 -10.37
CA GLU A 71 0.68 -9.16 -10.80
C GLU A 71 0.37 -7.99 -9.88
N PHE A 72 0.58 -8.14 -8.57
CA PHE A 72 0.43 -7.05 -7.61
C PHE A 72 1.30 -5.86 -8.01
N LEU A 73 2.58 -6.11 -8.26
CA LEU A 73 3.51 -5.05 -8.63
C LEU A 73 3.20 -4.45 -10.01
N ARG A 74 2.74 -5.29 -10.94
CA ARG A 74 2.33 -4.80 -12.25
C ARG A 74 1.16 -3.84 -12.15
N ARG A 75 0.20 -4.15 -11.29
CA ARG A 75 -0.96 -3.29 -11.07
C ARG A 75 -0.58 -1.97 -10.39
N VAL A 76 0.35 -2.02 -9.44
CA VAL A 76 0.88 -0.80 -8.82
C VAL A 76 1.57 0.06 -9.89
N ALA A 77 2.39 -0.56 -10.73
CA ALA A 77 3.06 0.16 -11.81
C ALA A 77 2.07 0.82 -12.78
N GLN A 78 0.97 0.14 -13.10
CA GLN A 78 -0.08 0.70 -13.95
C GLN A 78 -0.72 1.93 -13.33
N GLN A 79 -0.94 1.90 -12.01
CA GLN A 79 -1.57 3.02 -11.31
C GLN A 79 -0.63 4.21 -11.17
N THR A 80 0.65 3.98 -11.00
CA THR A 80 1.64 5.05 -10.85
C THR A 80 2.25 5.50 -12.16
N GLY A 81 2.09 4.71 -13.23
CA GLY A 81 2.77 4.97 -14.50
C GLY A 81 4.25 4.57 -14.46
N ALA A 82 4.65 3.81 -13.45
CA ALA A 82 6.03 3.41 -13.24
C ALA A 82 6.32 2.00 -13.80
N ARG A 83 7.57 1.57 -13.68
CA ARG A 83 7.97 0.21 -14.03
C ARG A 83 7.73 -0.72 -12.83
N PRO A 84 7.57 -2.04 -13.04
CA PRO A 84 7.37 -2.97 -11.93
C PRO A 84 8.46 -2.91 -10.86
N ARG A 85 9.69 -2.64 -11.24
CA ARG A 85 10.80 -2.50 -10.32
C ARG A 85 10.64 -1.30 -9.38
N THR A 86 10.16 -0.19 -9.93
CA THR A 86 9.83 1.00 -9.15
C THR A 86 8.58 0.73 -8.29
N ALA A 87 7.65 -0.09 -8.81
CA ALA A 87 6.47 -0.48 -8.05
C ALA A 87 6.84 -1.26 -6.79
N GLU A 88 7.88 -2.11 -6.85
CA GLU A 88 8.37 -2.81 -5.66
C GLU A 88 8.86 -1.82 -4.60
N TRP A 89 9.60 -0.82 -5.02
CA TRP A 89 10.06 0.26 -4.15
C TRP A 89 8.87 1.00 -3.55
N ASP A 90 7.91 1.38 -4.41
CA ASP A 90 6.73 2.14 -3.99
C ASP A 90 5.86 1.34 -3.01
N ALA A 91 5.60 0.08 -3.33
CA ALA A 91 4.81 -0.79 -2.46
C ALA A 91 5.50 -0.97 -1.10
N GLY A 92 6.82 -1.12 -1.10
CA GLY A 92 7.59 -1.24 0.13
C GLY A 92 7.47 -0.03 1.03
N ALA A 93 7.55 1.17 0.44
CA ALA A 93 7.43 2.41 1.19
C ALA A 93 6.04 2.53 1.85
N VAL A 94 4.99 2.26 1.09
CA VAL A 94 3.62 2.37 1.61
C VAL A 94 3.33 1.30 2.64
N LEU A 95 3.73 0.04 2.39
CA LEU A 95 3.49 -1.04 3.34
C LEU A 95 4.25 -0.82 4.64
N ALA A 96 5.49 -0.32 4.58
CA ALA A 96 6.25 -0.02 5.77
C ALA A 96 5.60 1.10 6.59
N ALA A 97 5.08 2.13 5.91
CA ALA A 97 4.38 3.22 6.57
C ALA A 97 3.08 2.72 7.21
N LEU A 98 2.35 1.84 6.54
CA LEU A 98 1.14 1.23 7.09
C LEU A 98 1.46 0.42 8.35
N ALA A 99 2.55 -0.35 8.32
CA ALA A 99 2.94 -1.16 9.47
C ALA A 99 3.22 -0.32 10.71
N GLU A 100 3.66 0.91 10.52
CA GLU A 100 3.90 1.85 11.63
C GLU A 100 2.64 2.59 12.05
N ALA A 101 1.71 2.80 11.11
CA ALA A 101 0.55 3.67 11.34
C ALA A 101 -0.66 2.94 11.91
N VAL A 102 -0.81 1.65 11.63
CA VAL A 102 -1.99 0.88 12.03
C VAL A 102 -1.61 -0.18 13.07
N PRO A 103 -2.60 -0.67 13.87
CA PRO A 103 -2.29 -1.71 14.86
C PRO A 103 -1.70 -2.96 14.23
N ARG A 104 -0.79 -3.61 14.94
CA ARG A 104 -0.10 -4.79 14.46
C ARG A 104 -1.06 -5.91 14.03
N GLU A 105 -2.15 -6.07 14.75
CA GLU A 105 -3.16 -7.07 14.40
C GLU A 105 -3.74 -6.82 13.00
N ARG A 106 -3.91 -5.54 12.66
CA ARG A 106 -4.40 -5.16 11.34
C ARG A 106 -3.38 -5.50 10.28
N VAL A 107 -2.11 -5.25 10.56
CA VAL A 107 -1.02 -5.57 9.65
C VAL A 107 -0.97 -7.07 9.39
N ASP A 108 -1.07 -7.88 10.43
CA ASP A 108 -1.03 -9.34 10.31
C ASP A 108 -2.17 -9.86 9.44
N ARG A 109 -3.37 -9.35 9.64
CA ARG A 109 -4.53 -9.74 8.84
C ARG A 109 -4.39 -9.32 7.39
N LEU A 110 -3.84 -8.14 7.18
CA LEU A 110 -3.60 -7.63 5.84
C LEU A 110 -2.63 -8.54 5.09
N LEU A 111 -1.53 -8.92 5.76
CA LEU A 111 -0.53 -9.79 5.16
C LEU A 111 -1.08 -11.16 4.80
N ASP A 112 -2.01 -11.67 5.60
CA ASP A 112 -2.63 -12.96 5.31
C ASP A 112 -3.40 -12.96 3.99
N GLN A 113 -3.85 -11.79 3.56
CA GLN A 113 -4.65 -11.64 2.34
C GLN A 113 -3.86 -11.11 1.14
N LEU A 114 -2.63 -10.68 1.36
CA LEU A 114 -1.75 -10.25 0.27
C LEU A 114 -0.97 -11.45 -0.27
N PRO A 115 -0.39 -11.33 -1.48
CA PRO A 115 0.48 -12.38 -1.99
C PRO A 115 1.59 -12.70 -0.99
N ASP A 116 1.96 -13.98 -0.88
CA ASP A 116 2.89 -14.47 0.15
C ASP A 116 4.20 -13.68 0.20
N ASP A 117 4.74 -13.33 -0.96
CA ASP A 117 6.03 -12.66 -1.04
C ASP A 117 5.98 -11.18 -0.63
N CYS A 118 4.78 -10.63 -0.46
CA CYS A 118 4.65 -9.22 -0.10
C CYS A 118 5.09 -8.93 1.34
N ALA A 119 5.18 -9.94 2.19
CA ALA A 119 5.66 -9.75 3.56
C ALA A 119 7.06 -9.16 3.61
N ASP A 120 7.89 -9.46 2.63
CA ASP A 120 9.25 -8.93 2.56
C ASP A 120 9.28 -7.42 2.35
N LEU A 121 8.21 -6.86 1.80
CA LEU A 121 8.11 -5.43 1.54
C LEU A 121 7.88 -4.62 2.80
N LEU A 122 7.42 -5.24 3.88
CA LEU A 122 7.13 -4.54 5.13
C LEU A 122 8.35 -3.91 5.78
N GLY A 123 9.53 -4.41 5.46
CA GLY A 123 10.76 -3.82 5.97
C GLY A 123 11.14 -2.50 5.30
N GLY A 124 10.28 -2.01 4.40
CA GLY A 124 10.54 -0.83 3.61
C GLY A 124 11.10 -1.21 2.24
N PRO A 125 11.43 -0.22 1.41
CA PRO A 125 11.94 -0.48 0.07
C PRO A 125 13.27 -1.24 0.05
N GLY A 126 14.00 -1.25 1.14
CA GLY A 126 15.29 -1.92 1.19
C GLY A 126 16.31 -1.21 0.34
N GLU A 127 16.84 -1.92 -0.65
CA GLU A 127 17.80 -1.32 -1.56
C GLU A 127 17.08 -0.56 -2.68
N ALA A 128 17.68 0.56 -3.10
CA ALA A 128 17.14 1.32 -4.22
C ALA A 128 17.08 0.47 -5.49
N PRO A 129 16.09 0.71 -6.36
CA PRO A 129 16.01 0.04 -7.64
C PRO A 129 17.28 0.30 -8.47
N ARG A 130 17.78 -0.74 -9.08
CA ARG A 130 19.01 -0.66 -9.86
C ARG A 130 18.77 -0.93 -11.33
#